data_2efa615e793c2021d26fc6435339dcf7
#
_entry.id   2efa615e793c2021d26fc6435339dcf7
#
_cell.length_a   1.000
_cell.length_b   1.000
_cell.length_c   1.000
_cell.angle_alpha   90.00
_cell.angle_beta   90.00
_cell.angle_gamma   90.00
#
_symmetry.space_group_name_H-M   'P 1'
#
loop_
_entity.id
_entity.type
_entity.pdbx_description
1 polymer ?
#
loop_
_entity_poly.entity_id
_entity_poly.type
_entity_poly.pdbx_seq_one_letter_code
_entity_poly.pdbx_strand_id
1 'polypeptide(L)'
;FTGAIAPTILWIIDFFHTITGNWGVAIILMTLLVRALMFPINRTSQTKMAIYQAKVGKLKPKVEKINQKYAKDPTKKQQATMELYREHKLSPPIGGCLPILLQFPVFIGLFAALRCSILMRQEPFALWIHDLSRPDALIDFGGPIANLPLISSVTTLNILPLFMVVLWVWHQRSM
;
A
#
# COMPACT_ATOMS: atom_id res chain seq x y z
N PHE A 1 -15.05 -1.95 -14.85
CA PHE A 1 -13.95 -2.72 -14.22
C PHE A 1 -14.33 -3.24 -12.82
N THR A 2 -14.98 -2.46 -11.98
CA THR A 2 -15.41 -2.88 -10.63
C THR A 2 -16.50 -3.95 -10.64
N GLY A 3 -17.34 -3.99 -11.70
CA GLY A 3 -18.46 -4.92 -11.81
C GLY A 3 -18.10 -6.41 -11.91
N ALA A 4 -16.88 -6.73 -12.37
CA ALA A 4 -16.43 -8.12 -12.46
C ALA A 4 -15.48 -8.50 -11.31
N ILE A 5 -14.65 -7.57 -10.83
CA ILE A 5 -13.64 -7.85 -9.82
C ILE A 5 -14.26 -8.02 -8.43
N ALA A 6 -15.21 -7.15 -8.06
CA ALA A 6 -15.86 -7.22 -6.75
C ALA A 6 -16.59 -8.54 -6.49
N PRO A 7 -17.43 -9.07 -7.39
CA PRO A 7 -18.10 -10.35 -7.17
C PRO A 7 -17.11 -11.52 -7.12
N THR A 8 -16.03 -11.49 -7.91
CA THR A 8 -14.98 -12.53 -7.84
C THR A 8 -14.28 -12.53 -6.49
N ILE A 9 -13.96 -11.35 -5.95
CA ILE A 9 -13.36 -11.22 -4.63
C ILE A 9 -14.32 -11.73 -3.55
N LEU A 10 -15.59 -11.34 -3.62
CA LEU A 10 -16.62 -11.81 -2.68
C LEU A 10 -16.79 -13.33 -2.73
N TRP A 11 -16.81 -13.93 -3.93
CA TRP A 11 -16.89 -15.36 -4.09
C TRP A 11 -15.69 -16.11 -3.45
N ILE A 12 -14.47 -15.58 -3.61
CA ILE A 12 -13.26 -16.15 -2.98
C ILE A 12 -13.33 -16.01 -1.45
N ILE A 13 -13.79 -14.88 -0.94
CA ILE A 13 -13.93 -14.65 0.50
C ILE A 13 -15.00 -15.59 1.07
N ASP A 14 -16.14 -15.75 0.40
CA ASP A 14 -17.21 -16.66 0.81
C ASP A 14 -16.75 -18.12 0.81
N PHE A 15 -15.98 -18.52 -0.19
CA PHE A 15 -15.33 -19.84 -0.22
C PHE A 15 -14.43 -20.08 1.00
N PHE A 16 -13.57 -19.12 1.36
CA PHE A 16 -12.76 -19.23 2.56
C PHE A 16 -13.57 -19.17 3.86
N HIS A 17 -14.64 -18.39 3.87
CA HIS A 17 -15.57 -18.35 5.01
C HIS A 17 -16.24 -19.71 5.24
N THR A 18 -16.66 -20.39 4.19
CA THR A 18 -17.28 -21.73 4.27
C THR A 18 -16.35 -22.75 4.95
N ILE A 19 -15.01 -22.59 4.77
CA ILE A 19 -14.00 -23.48 5.37
C ILE A 19 -13.66 -23.07 6.80
N THR A 20 -13.58 -21.77 7.08
CA THR A 20 -13.04 -21.26 8.37
C THR A 20 -14.13 -20.88 9.37
N GLY A 21 -15.35 -20.63 8.91
CA GLY A 21 -16.45 -20.13 9.73
C GLY A 21 -16.28 -18.71 10.26
N ASN A 22 -15.24 -17.95 9.78
CA ASN A 22 -14.93 -16.61 10.27
C ASN A 22 -14.57 -15.68 9.12
N TRP A 23 -15.31 -14.60 8.95
CA TRP A 23 -15.14 -13.63 7.88
C TRP A 23 -13.76 -12.91 7.92
N GLY A 24 -13.26 -12.59 9.11
CA GLY A 24 -11.96 -11.96 9.25
C GLY A 24 -10.82 -12.87 8.82
N VAL A 25 -10.87 -14.15 9.18
CA VAL A 25 -9.90 -15.16 8.72
C VAL A 25 -10.01 -15.38 7.23
N ALA A 26 -11.20 -15.39 6.66
CA ALA A 26 -11.42 -15.49 5.22
C ALA A 26 -10.76 -14.33 4.45
N ILE A 27 -10.87 -13.10 4.96
CA ILE A 27 -10.20 -11.92 4.39
C ILE A 27 -8.67 -12.07 4.44
N ILE A 28 -8.12 -12.56 5.55
CA ILE A 28 -6.67 -12.81 5.68
C ILE A 28 -6.21 -13.84 4.65
N LEU A 29 -6.90 -14.96 4.52
CA LEU A 29 -6.58 -16.02 3.56
C LEU A 29 -6.66 -15.52 2.12
N MET A 30 -7.68 -14.74 1.79
CA MET A 30 -7.82 -14.10 0.48
C MET A 30 -6.63 -13.16 0.20
N THR A 31 -6.21 -12.34 1.16
CA THR A 31 -5.06 -11.45 0.99
C THR A 31 -3.76 -12.21 0.82
N LEU A 32 -3.58 -13.32 1.54
CA LEU A 32 -2.42 -14.23 1.38
C LEU A 32 -2.40 -14.87 0.00
N LEU A 33 -3.55 -15.33 -0.50
CA LEU A 33 -3.68 -15.89 -1.84
C LEU A 33 -3.27 -14.88 -2.91
N VAL A 34 -3.81 -13.64 -2.84
CA VAL A 34 -3.46 -12.58 -3.78
C VAL A 34 -1.96 -12.24 -3.71
N ARG A 35 -1.39 -12.16 -2.50
CA ARG A 35 0.05 -11.91 -2.32
C ARG A 35 0.91 -13.04 -2.87
N ALA A 36 0.52 -14.28 -2.68
CA ALA A 36 1.22 -15.44 -3.23
C ALA A 36 1.21 -15.43 -4.77
N LEU A 37 0.05 -15.14 -5.36
CA LEU A 37 -0.10 -15.03 -6.81
C LEU A 37 0.72 -13.85 -7.38
N MET A 38 0.78 -12.72 -6.67
CA MET A 38 1.55 -11.55 -7.07
C MET A 38 3.05 -11.65 -6.75
N PHE A 39 3.47 -12.64 -5.96
CA PHE A 39 4.84 -12.76 -5.48
C PHE A 39 5.90 -12.78 -6.60
N PRO A 40 5.80 -13.59 -7.68
CA PRO A 40 6.81 -13.63 -8.72
C PRO A 40 6.94 -12.28 -9.47
N ILE A 41 5.83 -11.59 -9.68
CA ILE A 41 5.81 -10.29 -10.34
C ILE A 41 6.46 -9.24 -9.44
N ASN A 42 6.09 -9.21 -8.17
CA ASN A 42 6.64 -8.29 -7.19
C ASN A 42 8.15 -8.47 -7.00
N ARG A 43 8.61 -9.73 -6.89
CA ARG A 43 10.03 -10.04 -6.75
C ARG A 43 10.85 -9.52 -7.94
N THR A 44 10.36 -9.78 -9.16
CA THR A 44 11.04 -9.30 -10.38
C THR A 44 11.10 -7.77 -10.43
N SER A 45 10.02 -7.09 -10.07
CA SER A 45 9.95 -5.63 -10.04
C SER A 45 10.88 -5.03 -8.98
N GLN A 46 10.90 -5.60 -7.78
CA GLN A 46 11.80 -5.15 -6.70
C GLN A 46 13.27 -5.33 -7.06
N THR A 47 13.64 -6.45 -7.69
CA THR A 47 15.02 -6.68 -8.15
C THR A 47 15.43 -5.64 -9.20
N LYS A 48 14.58 -5.35 -10.17
CA LYS A 48 14.84 -4.31 -11.18
C LYS A 48 14.98 -2.93 -10.55
N MET A 49 14.16 -2.62 -9.54
CA MET A 49 14.23 -1.37 -8.81
C MET A 49 15.53 -1.25 -8.00
N ALA A 50 15.95 -2.31 -7.32
CA ALA A 50 17.21 -2.34 -6.56
C ALA A 50 18.42 -2.12 -7.48
N ILE A 51 18.46 -2.78 -8.65
CA ILE A 51 19.51 -2.57 -9.66
C ILE A 51 19.53 -1.12 -10.15
N TYR A 52 18.35 -0.56 -10.41
CA TYR A 52 18.24 0.85 -10.82
C TYR A 52 18.75 1.80 -9.74
N GLN A 53 18.34 1.61 -8.49
CA GLN A 53 18.78 2.43 -7.36
C GLN A 53 20.30 2.34 -7.15
N ALA A 54 20.89 1.14 -7.28
CA ALA A 54 22.32 0.95 -7.21
C ALA A 54 23.07 1.71 -8.32
N LYS A 55 22.53 1.71 -9.55
CA LYS A 55 23.10 2.49 -10.67
C LYS A 55 22.96 3.99 -10.46
N VAL A 56 21.80 4.46 -10.00
CA VAL A 56 21.58 5.88 -9.66
C VAL A 56 22.48 6.30 -8.51
N GLY A 57 22.70 5.44 -7.52
CA GLY A 57 23.63 5.69 -6.41
C GLY A 57 25.05 5.98 -6.87
N LYS A 58 25.53 5.25 -7.90
CA LYS A 58 26.86 5.50 -8.50
C LYS A 58 26.95 6.82 -9.24
N LEU A 59 25.81 7.34 -9.71
CA LEU A 59 25.78 8.63 -10.43
C LEU A 59 25.51 9.83 -9.51
N LYS A 60 25.22 9.62 -8.23
CA LYS A 60 25.00 10.70 -7.25
C LYS A 60 26.06 11.80 -7.32
N PRO A 61 27.40 11.51 -7.34
CA PRO A 61 28.42 12.56 -7.40
C PRO A 61 28.35 13.39 -8.70
N LYS A 62 27.93 12.78 -9.82
CA LYS A 62 27.76 13.52 -11.09
C LYS A 62 26.50 14.40 -11.04
N VAL A 63 25.42 13.90 -10.48
CA VAL A 63 24.17 14.65 -10.26
C VAL A 63 24.40 15.83 -9.33
N GLU A 64 25.24 15.65 -8.32
CA GLU A 64 25.60 16.72 -7.36
C GLU A 64 26.38 17.86 -8.02
N LYS A 65 27.30 17.54 -8.90
CA LYS A 65 27.99 18.53 -9.76
C LYS A 65 27.02 19.31 -10.68
N ILE A 66 26.04 18.63 -11.27
CA ILE A 66 25.00 19.26 -12.06
C ILE A 66 24.15 20.19 -11.20
N ASN A 67 23.79 19.74 -9.99
CA ASN A 67 23.01 20.53 -9.04
C ASN A 67 23.74 21.83 -8.63
N GLN A 68 25.06 21.77 -8.42
CA GLN A 68 25.88 22.93 -8.11
C GLN A 68 26.03 23.85 -9.33
N LYS A 69 26.25 23.29 -10.52
CA LYS A 69 26.44 24.05 -11.77
C LYS A 69 25.19 24.83 -12.18
N TYR A 70 24.01 24.22 -12.01
CA TYR A 70 22.72 24.79 -12.43
C TYR A 70 21.83 25.16 -11.24
N ALA A 71 22.40 25.61 -10.13
CA ALA A 71 21.67 25.95 -8.91
C ALA A 71 20.60 27.03 -9.11
N LYS A 72 20.81 27.95 -10.08
CA LYS A 72 19.89 29.07 -10.38
C LYS A 72 18.82 28.76 -11.43
N ASP A 73 18.96 27.65 -12.20
CA ASP A 73 18.10 27.30 -13.33
C ASP A 73 17.50 25.88 -13.15
N PRO A 74 16.32 25.75 -12.55
CA PRO A 74 15.69 24.45 -12.29
C PRO A 74 15.42 23.67 -13.58
N THR A 75 15.10 24.34 -14.66
CA THR A 75 14.81 23.70 -15.96
C THR A 75 16.05 23.09 -16.58
N LYS A 76 17.18 23.82 -16.60
CA LYS A 76 18.46 23.31 -17.12
C LYS A 76 19.02 22.19 -16.25
N LYS A 77 18.83 22.29 -14.93
CA LYS A 77 19.19 21.23 -13.98
C LYS A 77 18.45 19.93 -14.28
N GLN A 78 17.14 20.00 -14.52
CA GLN A 78 16.32 18.83 -14.83
C GLN A 78 16.69 18.22 -16.17
N GLN A 79 16.92 19.05 -17.21
CA GLN A 79 17.37 18.61 -18.53
C GLN A 79 18.74 17.91 -18.46
N ALA A 80 19.73 18.52 -17.82
CA ALA A 80 21.08 17.95 -17.67
C ALA A 80 21.06 16.64 -16.87
N THR A 81 20.21 16.54 -15.84
CA THR A 81 20.06 15.31 -15.07
C THR A 81 19.41 14.20 -15.91
N MET A 82 18.40 14.54 -16.70
CA MET A 82 17.73 13.58 -17.60
C MET A 82 18.67 13.11 -18.72
N GLU A 83 19.49 14.01 -19.27
CA GLU A 83 20.50 13.69 -20.27
C GLU A 83 21.57 12.76 -19.70
N LEU A 84 22.06 13.02 -18.48
CA LEU A 84 22.99 12.14 -17.78
C LEU A 84 22.40 10.73 -17.59
N TYR A 85 21.14 10.62 -17.22
CA TYR A 85 20.48 9.32 -17.09
C TYR A 85 20.30 8.61 -18.42
N ARG A 86 19.99 9.36 -19.48
CA ARG A 86 19.86 8.85 -20.85
C ARG A 86 21.19 8.35 -21.41
N GLU A 87 22.28 9.08 -21.19
CA GLU A 87 23.65 8.71 -21.60
C GLU A 87 24.08 7.39 -20.95
N HIS A 88 23.73 7.20 -19.67
CA HIS A 88 24.01 5.95 -18.94
C HIS A 88 22.95 4.87 -19.14
N LYS A 89 22.05 5.01 -20.13
CA LYS A 89 20.95 4.07 -20.41
C LYS A 89 20.10 3.74 -19.18
N LEU A 90 19.95 4.71 -18.27
CA LEU A 90 19.08 4.64 -17.12
C LEU A 90 17.69 5.14 -17.53
N SER A 91 16.89 4.22 -18.05
CA SER A 91 15.46 4.50 -18.21
C SER A 91 14.78 4.46 -16.84
N PRO A 92 13.90 5.43 -16.52
CA PRO A 92 13.13 5.36 -15.28
C PRO A 92 12.43 4.01 -15.21
N PRO A 93 12.49 3.30 -14.07
CA PRO A 93 11.95 1.96 -13.98
C PRO A 93 10.42 2.04 -13.94
N ILE A 94 9.79 2.09 -15.11
CA ILE A 94 8.34 1.91 -15.22
C ILE A 94 7.94 0.58 -14.56
N GLY A 95 8.85 -0.42 -14.57
CA GLY A 95 8.69 -1.67 -13.84
C GLY A 95 8.69 -1.54 -12.32
N GLY A 96 9.15 -0.42 -11.74
CA GLY A 96 9.14 -0.19 -10.29
C GLY A 96 7.77 0.24 -9.76
N CYS A 97 6.95 0.91 -10.56
CA CYS A 97 5.59 1.26 -10.20
C CYS A 97 4.57 0.19 -10.64
N LEU A 98 5.00 -0.81 -11.42
CA LEU A 98 4.13 -1.90 -11.89
C LEU A 98 3.40 -2.63 -10.76
N PRO A 99 4.03 -2.96 -9.60
CA PRO A 99 3.33 -3.56 -8.47
C PRO A 99 2.19 -2.68 -7.94
N ILE A 100 2.40 -1.38 -7.87
CA ILE A 100 1.39 -0.42 -7.41
C ILE A 100 0.22 -0.38 -8.40
N LEU A 101 0.52 -0.30 -9.68
CA LEU A 101 -0.48 -0.26 -10.74
C LEU A 101 -1.32 -1.54 -10.77
N LEU A 102 -0.69 -2.69 -10.56
CA LEU A 102 -1.35 -4.00 -10.52
C LEU A 102 -2.14 -4.20 -9.22
N GLN A 103 -1.66 -3.65 -8.10
CA GLN A 103 -2.34 -3.69 -6.80
C GLN A 103 -3.59 -2.80 -6.77
N PHE A 104 -3.62 -1.71 -7.56
CA PHE A 104 -4.69 -0.73 -7.51
C PHE A 104 -6.08 -1.31 -7.84
N PRO A 105 -6.26 -2.10 -8.93
CA PRO A 105 -7.53 -2.77 -9.21
C PRO A 105 -7.96 -3.73 -8.09
N VAL A 106 -7.01 -4.47 -7.50
CA VAL A 106 -7.28 -5.39 -6.39
C VAL A 106 -7.75 -4.61 -5.16
N PHE A 107 -7.09 -3.50 -4.85
CA PHE A 107 -7.46 -2.64 -3.73
C PHE A 107 -8.86 -2.03 -3.91
N ILE A 108 -9.15 -1.48 -5.08
CA ILE A 108 -10.48 -0.92 -5.39
C ILE A 108 -11.55 -2.01 -5.32
N GLY A 109 -11.28 -3.18 -5.89
CA GLY A 109 -12.21 -4.32 -5.86
C GLY A 109 -12.48 -4.81 -4.45
N LEU A 110 -11.44 -4.95 -3.62
CA LEU A 110 -11.56 -5.34 -2.22
C LEU A 110 -12.32 -4.29 -1.40
N PHE A 111 -11.98 -3.02 -1.58
CA PHE A 111 -12.66 -1.93 -0.91
C PHE A 111 -14.15 -1.84 -1.27
N ALA A 112 -14.48 -2.01 -2.55
CA ALA A 112 -15.86 -2.07 -3.01
C ALA A 112 -16.59 -3.29 -2.43
N ALA A 113 -15.95 -4.47 -2.44
CA ALA A 113 -16.50 -5.70 -1.89
C ALA A 113 -16.82 -5.58 -0.40
N LEU A 114 -15.88 -5.04 0.39
CA LEU A 114 -16.07 -4.85 1.84
C LEU A 114 -17.15 -3.82 2.16
N ARG A 115 -17.22 -2.71 1.40
CA ARG A 115 -18.24 -1.68 1.63
C ARG A 115 -19.65 -2.10 1.23
N CYS A 116 -19.78 -2.89 0.17
CA CYS A 116 -21.08 -3.35 -0.34
C CYS A 116 -21.56 -4.64 0.34
N SER A 117 -20.69 -5.35 1.05
CA SER A 117 -21.04 -6.61 1.70
C SER A 117 -21.86 -6.38 2.96
N ILE A 118 -23.12 -6.80 2.91
CA ILE A 118 -24.00 -6.85 4.08
C ILE A 118 -23.59 -8.03 4.98
N LEU A 119 -22.95 -9.06 4.43
CA LEU A 119 -22.59 -10.30 5.10
C LEU A 119 -21.53 -10.12 6.23
N MET A 120 -20.75 -9.04 6.16
CA MET A 120 -19.70 -8.75 7.14
C MET A 120 -20.15 -7.79 8.25
N ARG A 121 -21.41 -7.34 8.18
CA ARG A 121 -21.99 -6.45 9.19
C ARG A 121 -22.28 -7.22 10.46
N GLN A 122 -21.81 -6.67 11.60
CA GLN A 122 -21.97 -7.25 12.95
C GLN A 122 -21.30 -8.63 13.13
N GLU A 123 -20.43 -9.02 12.20
CA GLU A 123 -19.67 -10.25 12.31
C GLU A 123 -18.40 -10.04 13.13
N PRO A 124 -18.19 -10.84 14.19
CA PRO A 124 -17.00 -10.74 15.01
C PRO A 124 -15.79 -11.35 14.30
N PHE A 125 -14.61 -10.78 14.55
CA PHE A 125 -13.36 -11.37 14.08
C PHE A 125 -12.62 -12.06 15.22
N ALA A 126 -11.98 -11.30 16.06
CA ALA A 126 -11.17 -11.82 17.18
C ALA A 126 -10.85 -10.71 18.18
N LEU A 127 -10.58 -11.10 19.45
CA LEU A 127 -10.19 -10.20 20.54
C LEU A 127 -11.22 -9.08 20.76
N TRP A 128 -10.83 -7.83 20.53
CA TRP A 128 -11.70 -6.66 20.71
C TRP A 128 -12.51 -6.28 19.48
N ILE A 129 -12.30 -6.94 18.33
CA ILE A 129 -13.03 -6.64 17.09
C ILE A 129 -14.33 -7.47 17.09
N HIS A 130 -15.40 -6.84 17.52
CA HIS A 130 -16.73 -7.45 17.60
C HIS A 130 -17.57 -7.19 16.36
N ASP A 131 -17.16 -6.26 15.50
CA ASP A 131 -17.86 -5.91 14.26
C ASP A 131 -16.84 -5.47 13.22
N LEU A 132 -16.73 -6.24 12.13
CA LEU A 132 -15.82 -5.95 11.00
C LEU A 132 -16.24 -4.71 10.20
N SER A 133 -17.45 -4.21 10.38
CA SER A 133 -17.95 -3.01 9.71
C SER A 133 -17.66 -1.72 10.46
N ARG A 134 -17.19 -1.80 11.71
CA ARG A 134 -16.85 -0.66 12.56
C ARG A 134 -15.34 -0.46 12.64
N PRO A 135 -14.89 0.78 12.97
CA PRO A 135 -13.49 1.01 13.32
C PRO A 135 -13.06 0.13 14.50
N ASP A 136 -11.78 -0.29 14.52
CA ASP A 136 -11.18 -1.07 15.60
C ASP A 136 -10.96 -0.22 16.87
N ALA A 137 -12.04 0.28 17.47
CA ALA A 137 -12.01 1.09 18.68
C ALA A 137 -11.67 0.21 19.87
N LEU A 138 -10.38 0.21 20.32
CA LEU A 138 -10.01 -0.43 21.59
C LEU A 138 -10.50 0.38 22.79
N ILE A 139 -10.41 1.72 22.68
CA ILE A 139 -10.86 2.64 23.71
C ILE A 139 -11.74 3.68 23.02
N ASP A 140 -13.00 3.77 23.46
CA ASP A 140 -13.91 4.84 23.10
C ASP A 140 -13.88 5.88 24.22
N PHE A 141 -13.51 7.11 23.87
CA PHE A 141 -13.37 8.18 24.85
C PHE A 141 -14.70 8.92 25.12
N GLY A 142 -15.79 8.49 24.48
CA GLY A 142 -17.13 9.08 24.69
C GLY A 142 -17.31 10.52 24.20
N GLY A 143 -16.26 11.10 23.58
CA GLY A 143 -16.27 12.46 23.06
C GLY A 143 -14.99 12.83 22.32
N PRO A 144 -14.96 13.95 21.59
CA PRO A 144 -13.81 14.37 20.81
C PRO A 144 -12.65 14.83 21.72
N ILE A 145 -11.53 14.08 21.71
CA ILE A 145 -10.32 14.42 22.47
C ILE A 145 -9.50 15.50 21.77
N ALA A 146 -9.46 15.51 20.45
CA ALA A 146 -8.71 16.46 19.66
C ALA A 146 -9.47 16.81 18.38
N ASN A 147 -9.69 18.09 18.17
CA ASN A 147 -10.18 18.65 16.92
C ASN A 147 -8.96 19.07 16.09
N LEU A 148 -8.47 18.18 15.23
CA LEU A 148 -7.43 18.54 14.27
C LEU A 148 -8.07 19.17 13.02
N PRO A 149 -7.52 20.27 12.50
CA PRO A 149 -8.14 21.03 11.40
C PRO A 149 -8.25 20.27 10.07
N LEU A 150 -7.57 19.13 9.94
CA LEU A 150 -7.60 18.26 8.75
C LEU A 150 -8.22 16.88 9.00
N ILE A 151 -8.37 16.47 10.25
CA ILE A 151 -8.90 15.16 10.66
C ILE A 151 -10.05 15.45 11.59
N SER A 152 -11.25 15.01 11.22
CA SER A 152 -12.42 15.09 12.09
C SER A 152 -12.12 14.53 13.48
N SER A 153 -12.80 15.03 14.48
CA SER A 153 -12.65 14.70 15.91
C SER A 153 -12.25 13.25 16.17
N VAL A 154 -11.09 13.07 16.81
CA VAL A 154 -10.62 11.74 17.24
C VAL A 154 -11.45 11.34 18.48
N THR A 155 -12.35 10.40 18.30
CA THR A 155 -13.22 9.88 19.36
C THR A 155 -12.79 8.52 19.87
N THR A 156 -11.99 7.78 19.08
CA THR A 156 -11.61 6.40 19.38
C THR A 156 -10.12 6.18 19.15
N LEU A 157 -9.51 5.33 19.97
CA LEU A 157 -8.14 4.86 19.76
C LEU A 157 -8.16 3.58 18.92
N ASN A 158 -7.71 3.68 17.69
CA ASN A 158 -7.62 2.58 16.74
C ASN A 158 -6.19 2.01 16.75
N ILE A 159 -6.04 0.75 17.17
CA ILE A 159 -4.73 0.11 17.30
C ILE A 159 -4.19 -0.39 15.97
N LEU A 160 -5.03 -0.94 15.09
CA LEU A 160 -4.58 -1.51 13.81
C LEU A 160 -3.82 -0.52 12.93
N PRO A 161 -4.29 0.74 12.72
CA PRO A 161 -3.53 1.74 12.00
C PRO A 161 -2.18 2.10 12.65
N LEU A 162 -2.14 2.19 14.00
CA LEU A 162 -0.90 2.46 14.73
C LEU A 162 0.11 1.33 14.57
N PHE A 163 -0.36 0.08 14.69
CA PHE A 163 0.46 -1.11 14.48
C PHE A 163 1.00 -1.18 13.04
N MET A 164 0.18 -0.83 12.06
CA MET A 164 0.59 -0.75 10.66
C MET A 164 1.71 0.29 10.46
N VAL A 165 1.62 1.46 11.07
CA VAL A 165 2.66 2.49 11.00
C VAL A 165 3.96 2.01 11.64
N VAL A 166 3.90 1.37 12.81
CA VAL A 166 5.08 0.81 13.49
C VAL A 166 5.75 -0.25 12.64
N LEU A 167 4.99 -1.19 12.07
CA LEU A 167 5.52 -2.22 11.18
C LEU A 167 6.13 -1.61 9.91
N TRP A 168 5.51 -0.58 9.37
CA TRP A 168 6.01 0.09 8.16
C TRP A 168 7.34 0.80 8.43
N VAL A 169 7.46 1.52 9.54
CA VAL A 169 8.70 2.18 9.96
C VAL A 169 9.80 1.14 10.25
N TRP A 170 9.45 0.05 10.92
CA TRP A 170 10.38 -1.04 11.17
C TRP A 170 10.88 -1.68 9.88
N HIS A 171 9.97 -1.96 8.94
CA HIS A 171 10.31 -2.50 7.62
C HIS A 171 11.23 -1.56 6.83
N GLN A 172 10.98 -0.24 6.88
CA GLN A 172 11.87 0.73 6.22
C GLN A 172 13.28 0.78 6.82
N ARG A 173 13.40 0.57 8.13
CA ARG A 173 14.71 0.56 8.79
C ARG A 173 15.49 -0.74 8.55
N SER A 174 14.83 -1.81 8.22
CA SER A 174 15.45 -3.12 7.97
C SER A 174 15.89 -3.33 6.50
N MET A 175 15.55 -2.41 5.60
CA MET A 175 16.01 -2.36 4.21
C MET A 175 17.21 -1.44 4.02
#